data_da2b8003309b63a55130011e032319d9
#
_entry.id   da2b8003309b63a55130011e032319d9
#
_cell.length_a   1.000
_cell.length_b   1.000
_cell.length_c   1.000
_cell.angle_alpha   90.00
_cell.angle_beta   90.00
_cell.angle_gamma   90.00
#
_symmetry.space_group_name_H-M   'P 1'
#
loop_
_entity.id
_entity.type
_entity.pdbx_description
1 polymer ?
#
loop_
_entity_poly.entity_id
_entity_poly.type
_entity_poly.pdbx_seq_one_letter_code
_entity_poly.pdbx_strand_id
1 'polypeptide(L)'
;IQAFVDRIQEQLKPGESLDDFYLIFSPHSLPLYSLVEGDPYAFQISQTVAKILTRLGRTTRWGIAYQSAVGPLQWLKPSLEDMLEAVTRRGYKKLLIVPVAFVTDHIETLCEVDIEYRQLAGKLGVADYRMSRAIECHPEFIRALADTVEAALAPRAPEVHRSAQFVHEHIV
;
A
#
# COMPACT_ATOMS: atom_id res chain seq x y z
N ILE A 1 0.16 -4.82 9.17
CA ILE A 1 1.43 -4.91 8.44
C ILE A 1 1.86 -6.35 8.24
N GLN A 2 1.88 -7.20 9.29
CA GLN A 2 2.33 -8.58 9.18
C GLN A 2 1.57 -9.36 8.11
N ALA A 3 0.26 -9.20 8.00
CA ALA A 3 -0.53 -9.85 6.96
C ALA A 3 -0.02 -9.57 5.53
N PHE A 4 0.39 -8.35 5.22
CA PHE A 4 1.01 -8.04 3.93
C PHE A 4 2.37 -8.71 3.75
N VAL A 5 3.19 -8.74 4.79
CA VAL A 5 4.49 -9.42 4.76
C VAL A 5 4.31 -10.90 4.45
N ASP A 6 3.38 -11.56 5.12
CA ASP A 6 3.10 -12.98 4.91
C ASP A 6 2.59 -13.24 3.47
N ARG A 7 1.66 -12.41 2.97
CA ARG A 7 1.15 -12.51 1.59
C ARG A 7 2.24 -12.31 0.53
N ILE A 8 3.21 -11.44 0.79
CA ILE A 8 4.37 -11.24 -0.09
C ILE A 8 5.26 -12.48 -0.06
N GLN A 9 5.56 -13.01 1.12
CA GLN A 9 6.41 -14.19 1.30
C GLN A 9 5.79 -15.47 0.71
N GLU A 10 4.47 -15.63 0.78
CA GLU A 10 3.74 -16.74 0.14
C GLU A 10 3.96 -16.82 -1.38
N GLN A 11 4.40 -15.73 -2.02
CA GLN A 11 4.69 -15.72 -3.46
C GLN A 11 6.04 -16.34 -3.81
N LEU A 12 6.90 -16.57 -2.84
CA LEU A 12 8.23 -17.13 -3.07
C LEU A 12 8.18 -18.66 -3.09
N LYS A 13 8.77 -19.25 -4.11
CA LYS A 13 8.98 -20.70 -4.18
C LYS A 13 10.20 -21.10 -3.34
N PRO A 14 10.32 -22.38 -2.96
CA PRO A 14 11.52 -22.87 -2.27
C PRO A 14 12.80 -22.51 -3.01
N GLY A 15 13.73 -21.86 -2.30
CA GLY A 15 15.02 -21.41 -2.84
C GLY A 15 15.01 -20.06 -3.57
N GLU A 16 13.86 -19.41 -3.73
CA GLU A 16 13.80 -18.06 -4.27
C GLU A 16 14.02 -17.00 -3.18
N SER A 17 14.64 -15.90 -3.59
CA SER A 17 14.80 -14.71 -2.74
C SER A 17 13.86 -13.60 -3.19
N LEU A 18 13.33 -12.84 -2.22
CA LEU A 18 12.59 -11.61 -2.52
C LEU A 18 13.45 -10.60 -3.29
N ASP A 19 14.79 -10.67 -3.15
CA ASP A 19 15.72 -9.82 -3.88
C ASP A 19 15.78 -10.07 -5.38
N ASP A 20 15.25 -11.21 -5.85
CA ASP A 20 15.12 -11.48 -7.28
C ASP A 20 14.02 -10.63 -7.94
N PHE A 21 13.10 -10.09 -7.15
CA PHE A 21 11.93 -9.37 -7.63
C PHE A 21 12.04 -7.86 -7.43
N TYR A 22 11.47 -7.10 -8.35
CA TYR A 22 11.11 -5.72 -8.11
C TYR A 22 9.68 -5.68 -7.53
N LEU A 23 9.50 -5.11 -6.33
CA LEU A 23 8.21 -4.98 -5.68
C LEU A 23 7.50 -3.73 -6.17
N ILE A 24 6.24 -3.87 -6.60
CA ILE A 24 5.39 -2.73 -6.95
C ILE A 24 4.17 -2.76 -6.02
N PHE A 25 4.11 -1.80 -5.11
CA PHE A 25 2.93 -1.59 -4.27
C PHE A 25 1.89 -0.83 -5.08
N SER A 26 0.74 -1.46 -5.30
CA SER A 26 -0.31 -0.93 -6.17
C SER A 26 -1.58 -0.59 -5.38
N PRO A 27 -1.71 0.67 -4.92
CA PRO A 27 -2.96 1.18 -4.38
C PRO A 27 -3.89 1.64 -5.51
N HIS A 28 -5.19 1.74 -5.21
CA HIS A 28 -6.13 2.43 -6.10
C HIS A 28 -5.71 3.89 -6.27
N SER A 29 -5.86 4.43 -7.46
CA SER A 29 -5.59 5.85 -7.71
C SER A 29 -6.68 6.73 -7.11
N LEU A 30 -6.35 7.99 -6.83
CA LEU A 30 -7.31 9.03 -6.50
C LEU A 30 -7.16 10.20 -7.49
N PRO A 31 -8.26 10.91 -7.76
CA PRO A 31 -8.18 12.17 -8.48
C PRO A 31 -7.26 13.16 -7.75
N LEU A 32 -6.42 13.86 -8.51
CA LEU A 32 -5.40 14.74 -7.95
C LEU A 32 -6.00 15.87 -7.06
N TYR A 33 -7.22 16.31 -7.37
CA TYR A 33 -7.90 17.35 -6.57
C TYR A 33 -8.14 16.90 -5.12
N SER A 34 -8.35 15.60 -4.86
CA SER A 34 -8.54 15.09 -3.49
C SER A 34 -7.33 15.41 -2.59
N LEU A 35 -6.10 15.34 -3.14
CA LEU A 35 -4.91 15.73 -2.39
C LEU A 35 -4.88 17.23 -2.09
N VAL A 36 -5.32 18.05 -3.04
CA VAL A 36 -5.39 19.50 -2.85
C VAL A 36 -6.39 19.85 -1.74
N GLU A 37 -7.45 19.08 -1.63
CA GLU A 37 -8.46 19.18 -0.55
C GLU A 37 -8.00 18.60 0.79
N GLY A 38 -6.78 18.03 0.83
CA GLY A 38 -6.18 17.55 2.07
C GLY A 38 -6.42 16.08 2.41
N ASP A 39 -6.83 15.24 1.42
CA ASP A 39 -6.99 13.80 1.64
C ASP A 39 -5.65 13.17 2.03
N PRO A 40 -5.55 12.50 3.18
CA PRO A 40 -4.30 11.92 3.68
C PRO A 40 -3.92 10.59 2.99
N TYR A 41 -4.72 10.08 2.07
CA TYR A 41 -4.60 8.73 1.51
C TYR A 41 -3.19 8.41 0.99
N ALA A 42 -2.63 9.26 0.13
CA ALA A 42 -1.31 9.01 -0.45
C ALA A 42 -0.20 8.95 0.61
N PHE A 43 -0.32 9.78 1.65
CA PHE A 43 0.59 9.77 2.79
C PHE A 43 0.43 8.48 3.62
N GLN A 44 -0.81 8.06 3.90
CA GLN A 44 -1.11 6.82 4.63
C GLN A 44 -0.61 5.57 3.87
N ILE A 45 -0.77 5.54 2.54
CA ILE A 45 -0.20 4.49 1.69
C ILE A 45 1.32 4.46 1.82
N SER A 46 1.99 5.61 1.71
CA SER A 46 3.44 5.70 1.84
C SER A 46 3.93 5.19 3.20
N GLN A 47 3.24 5.53 4.29
CA GLN A 47 3.55 5.02 5.63
C GLN A 47 3.34 3.50 5.75
N THR A 48 2.27 2.97 5.15
CA THR A 48 2.00 1.53 5.13
C THR A 48 3.11 0.79 4.40
N VAL A 49 3.48 1.26 3.22
CA VAL A 49 4.58 0.69 2.42
C VAL A 49 5.90 0.75 3.17
N ALA A 50 6.23 1.88 3.80
CA ALA A 50 7.45 2.02 4.59
C ALA A 50 7.52 1.00 5.74
N LYS A 51 6.41 0.77 6.44
CA LYS A 51 6.33 -0.23 7.52
C LYS A 51 6.48 -1.67 6.99
N ILE A 52 5.90 -1.98 5.82
CA ILE A 52 6.06 -3.29 5.18
C ILE A 52 7.53 -3.49 4.79
N LEU A 53 8.16 -2.51 4.14
CA LEU A 53 9.56 -2.57 3.72
C LEU A 53 10.51 -2.73 4.91
N THR A 54 10.28 -2.00 6.00
CA THR A 54 11.04 -2.14 7.25
C THR A 54 10.95 -3.56 7.78
N ARG A 55 9.75 -4.15 7.79
CA ARG A 55 9.54 -5.51 8.28
C ARG A 55 10.19 -6.56 7.36
N LEU A 56 10.23 -6.32 6.06
CA LEU A 56 10.92 -7.16 5.08
C LEU A 56 12.44 -6.95 5.06
N GLY A 57 12.98 -5.96 5.78
CA GLY A 57 14.40 -5.57 5.73
C GLY A 57 14.84 -5.05 4.36
N ARG A 58 13.92 -4.43 3.60
CA ARG A 58 14.14 -4.08 2.20
C ARG A 58 14.26 -2.57 2.00
N THR A 59 15.29 -2.16 1.28
CA THR A 59 15.57 -0.73 1.02
C THR A 59 15.63 -0.37 -0.47
N THR A 60 15.71 -1.36 -1.36
CA THR A 60 15.87 -1.16 -2.81
C THR A 60 14.93 -2.03 -3.63
N ARG A 61 14.83 -1.75 -4.93
CA ARG A 61 14.04 -2.53 -5.89
C ARG A 61 12.55 -2.58 -5.55
N TRP A 62 11.98 -1.43 -5.24
CA TRP A 62 10.56 -1.27 -5.00
C TRP A 62 10.05 0.08 -5.51
N GLY A 63 8.75 0.19 -5.66
CA GLY A 63 8.06 1.43 -6.00
C GLY A 63 6.58 1.39 -5.64
N ILE A 64 5.93 2.55 -5.65
CA ILE A 64 4.48 2.69 -5.55
C ILE A 64 3.96 3.12 -6.90
N ALA A 65 2.90 2.47 -7.39
CA ALA A 65 2.24 2.81 -8.64
C ALA A 65 0.74 2.60 -8.52
N TYR A 66 -0.02 3.56 -8.99
CA TYR A 66 -1.46 3.64 -8.80
C TYR A 66 -2.22 2.94 -9.94
N GLN A 67 -3.29 2.22 -9.60
CA GLN A 67 -4.16 1.51 -10.53
C GLN A 67 -5.55 2.14 -10.65
N SER A 68 -6.35 1.69 -11.60
CA SER A 68 -7.79 1.97 -11.73
C SER A 68 -8.12 3.46 -11.96
N ALA A 69 -7.26 4.19 -12.66
CA ALA A 69 -7.53 5.56 -13.09
C ALA A 69 -8.50 5.54 -14.29
N VAL A 70 -9.70 6.11 -14.13
CA VAL A 70 -10.76 6.06 -15.15
C VAL A 70 -11.26 7.45 -15.51
N GLY A 71 -11.50 7.68 -16.81
CA GLY A 71 -12.09 8.92 -17.34
C GLY A 71 -11.08 10.10 -17.44
N PRO A 72 -11.57 11.33 -17.68
CA PRO A 72 -10.72 12.45 -18.08
C PRO A 72 -10.06 13.23 -16.95
N LEU A 73 -10.19 12.76 -15.71
CA LEU A 73 -9.60 13.44 -14.55
C LEU A 73 -8.08 13.27 -14.52
N GLN A 74 -7.40 14.17 -13.83
CA GLN A 74 -6.00 13.98 -13.45
C GLN A 74 -5.94 13.09 -12.22
N TRP A 75 -5.19 12.00 -12.32
CA TRP A 75 -5.05 10.98 -11.31
C TRP A 75 -3.65 10.95 -10.72
N LEU A 76 -3.51 10.33 -9.55
CA LEU A 76 -2.20 10.10 -8.93
C LEU A 76 -1.28 9.31 -9.86
N LYS A 77 0.00 9.65 -9.83
CA LYS A 77 1.05 9.07 -10.67
C LYS A 77 2.23 8.57 -9.81
N PRO A 78 3.07 7.64 -10.32
CA PRO A 78 2.95 7.00 -11.63
C PRO A 78 1.77 6.00 -11.67
N SER A 79 1.20 5.75 -12.86
CA SER A 79 0.27 4.63 -13.04
C SER A 79 1.02 3.30 -13.00
N LEU A 80 0.30 2.20 -12.79
CA LEU A 80 0.92 0.87 -12.83
C LEU A 80 1.53 0.57 -14.20
N GLU A 81 0.90 1.02 -15.29
CA GLU A 81 1.46 0.93 -16.64
C GLU A 81 2.80 1.69 -16.76
N ASP A 82 2.83 2.98 -16.35
CA ASP A 82 4.06 3.79 -16.36
C ASP A 82 5.19 3.10 -15.59
N MET A 83 4.87 2.49 -14.45
CA MET A 83 5.85 1.79 -13.62
C MET A 83 6.35 0.51 -14.29
N LEU A 84 5.45 -0.31 -14.86
CA LEU A 84 5.84 -1.53 -15.57
C LEU A 84 6.83 -1.21 -16.72
N GLU A 85 6.53 -0.19 -17.52
CA GLU A 85 7.44 0.25 -18.57
C GLU A 85 8.79 0.75 -18.01
N ALA A 86 8.76 1.56 -16.95
CA ALA A 86 9.97 2.13 -16.38
C ALA A 86 10.90 1.04 -15.81
N VAL A 87 10.36 0.07 -15.07
CA VAL A 87 11.18 -0.98 -14.46
C VAL A 87 11.68 -2.00 -15.48
N THR A 88 10.89 -2.31 -16.51
CA THR A 88 11.34 -3.21 -17.60
C THR A 88 12.43 -2.58 -18.47
N ARG A 89 12.36 -1.27 -18.76
CA ARG A 89 13.46 -0.53 -19.40
C ARG A 89 14.76 -0.54 -18.59
N ARG A 90 14.66 -0.62 -17.24
CA ARG A 90 15.82 -0.77 -16.34
C ARG A 90 16.33 -2.21 -16.25
N GLY A 91 15.74 -3.15 -16.99
CA GLY A 91 16.17 -4.54 -17.07
C GLY A 91 15.57 -5.49 -16.04
N TYR A 92 14.63 -5.04 -15.21
CA TYR A 92 13.95 -5.94 -14.28
C TYR A 92 13.00 -6.89 -15.02
N LYS A 93 13.14 -8.20 -14.77
CA LYS A 93 12.38 -9.27 -15.45
C LYS A 93 11.49 -10.08 -14.51
N LYS A 94 11.64 -9.90 -13.19
CA LYS A 94 10.79 -10.54 -12.18
C LYS A 94 10.11 -9.45 -11.36
N LEU A 95 8.78 -9.41 -11.40
CA LEU A 95 7.97 -8.40 -10.73
C LEU A 95 7.00 -9.07 -9.76
N LEU A 96 6.86 -8.48 -8.58
CA LEU A 96 5.84 -8.88 -7.61
C LEU A 96 4.98 -7.66 -7.28
N ILE A 97 3.72 -7.73 -7.68
CA ILE A 97 2.73 -6.69 -7.45
C ILE A 97 2.03 -6.96 -6.12
N VAL A 98 1.91 -5.93 -5.31
CA VAL A 98 1.26 -5.98 -3.99
C VAL A 98 0.09 -5.01 -3.99
N PRO A 99 -1.16 -5.46 -4.18
CA PRO A 99 -2.34 -4.61 -4.08
C PRO A 99 -2.49 -4.10 -2.64
N VAL A 100 -1.92 -2.94 -2.36
CA VAL A 100 -1.99 -2.29 -1.04
C VAL A 100 -3.24 -1.43 -0.95
N ALA A 101 -3.85 -1.35 0.25
CA ALA A 101 -5.16 -0.75 0.52
C ALA A 101 -6.38 -1.57 0.05
N PHE A 102 -6.16 -2.73 -0.52
CA PHE A 102 -7.22 -3.70 -0.82
C PHE A 102 -7.23 -4.78 0.26
N VAL A 103 -8.37 -4.96 0.91
CA VAL A 103 -8.52 -5.96 1.98
C VAL A 103 -9.06 -7.29 1.46
N THR A 104 -9.72 -7.28 0.29
CA THR A 104 -10.23 -8.48 -0.39
C THR A 104 -9.85 -8.46 -1.85
N ASP A 105 -9.72 -9.63 -2.46
CA ASP A 105 -9.58 -9.75 -3.90
C ASP A 105 -10.95 -9.51 -4.58
N HIS A 106 -10.96 -8.70 -5.64
CA HIS A 106 -12.14 -8.36 -6.41
C HIS A 106 -11.76 -8.02 -7.86
N ILE A 107 -12.70 -7.53 -8.65
CA ILE A 107 -12.50 -7.34 -10.10
C ILE A 107 -11.30 -6.43 -10.43
N GLU A 108 -11.05 -5.37 -9.64
CA GLU A 108 -9.93 -4.45 -9.89
C GLU A 108 -8.57 -5.10 -9.59
N THR A 109 -8.48 -6.04 -8.64
CA THR A 109 -7.25 -6.79 -8.38
C THR A 109 -7.12 -7.98 -9.33
N LEU A 110 -8.19 -8.76 -9.52
CA LEU A 110 -8.13 -10.02 -10.29
C LEU A 110 -8.18 -9.79 -11.81
N CYS A 111 -8.97 -8.85 -12.30
CA CYS A 111 -9.04 -8.57 -13.73
C CYS A 111 -7.96 -7.57 -14.14
N GLU A 112 -7.97 -6.36 -13.58
CA GLU A 112 -7.04 -5.31 -14.00
C GLU A 112 -5.59 -5.68 -13.67
N VAL A 113 -5.29 -6.02 -12.39
CA VAL A 113 -3.90 -6.24 -11.98
C VAL A 113 -3.39 -7.63 -12.39
N ASP A 114 -4.17 -8.69 -12.13
CA ASP A 114 -3.67 -10.04 -12.36
C ASP A 114 -3.81 -10.50 -13.82
N ILE A 115 -4.79 -10.04 -14.58
CA ILE A 115 -4.97 -10.44 -15.98
C ILE A 115 -4.40 -9.39 -16.93
N GLU A 116 -4.93 -8.15 -16.92
CA GLU A 116 -4.59 -7.16 -17.93
C GLU A 116 -3.14 -6.67 -17.81
N TYR A 117 -2.70 -6.31 -16.60
CA TYR A 117 -1.31 -5.90 -16.40
C TYR A 117 -0.31 -7.06 -16.51
N ARG A 118 -0.71 -8.30 -16.22
CA ARG A 118 0.12 -9.48 -16.51
C ARG A 118 0.35 -9.64 -18.01
N GLN A 119 -0.69 -9.43 -18.82
CA GLN A 119 -0.55 -9.47 -20.29
C GLN A 119 0.35 -8.34 -20.80
N LEU A 120 0.20 -7.13 -20.28
CA LEU A 120 1.06 -6.00 -20.61
C LEU A 120 2.52 -6.28 -20.22
N ALA A 121 2.76 -6.75 -19.01
CA ALA A 121 4.09 -7.14 -18.53
C ALA A 121 4.74 -8.19 -19.44
N GLY A 122 3.98 -9.19 -19.88
CA GLY A 122 4.46 -10.16 -20.87
C GLY A 122 4.89 -9.52 -22.20
N LYS A 123 4.11 -8.58 -22.74
CA LYS A 123 4.47 -7.81 -23.94
C LYS A 123 5.75 -6.97 -23.73
N LEU A 124 5.98 -6.48 -22.53
CA LEU A 124 7.18 -5.73 -22.15
C LEU A 124 8.39 -6.63 -21.84
N GLY A 125 8.23 -7.95 -21.93
CA GLY A 125 9.29 -8.96 -21.75
C GLY A 125 9.61 -9.25 -20.29
N VAL A 126 8.65 -9.10 -19.39
CA VAL A 126 8.73 -9.64 -18.01
C VAL A 126 8.65 -11.16 -18.07
N ALA A 127 9.60 -11.81 -17.41
CA ALA A 127 9.69 -13.28 -17.40
C ALA A 127 8.87 -13.93 -16.27
N ASP A 128 8.73 -13.22 -15.13
CA ASP A 128 7.99 -13.70 -13.98
C ASP A 128 7.19 -12.53 -13.38
N TYR A 129 5.89 -12.56 -13.56
CA TYR A 129 4.95 -11.59 -13.01
C TYR A 129 4.06 -12.28 -11.97
N ARG A 130 4.13 -11.82 -10.74
CA ARG A 130 3.29 -12.33 -9.65
C ARG A 130 2.49 -11.21 -9.01
N MET A 131 1.33 -11.55 -8.49
CA MET A 131 0.52 -10.67 -7.65
C MET A 131 0.32 -11.34 -6.30
N SER A 132 0.53 -10.62 -5.20
CA SER A 132 0.17 -11.13 -3.88
C SER A 132 -1.35 -11.13 -3.72
N ARG A 133 -1.89 -12.11 -3.02
CA ARG A 133 -3.30 -12.12 -2.64
C ARG A 133 -3.61 -10.98 -1.67
N ALA A 134 -4.86 -10.56 -1.61
CA ALA A 134 -5.35 -9.66 -0.58
C ALA A 134 -5.23 -10.28 0.82
N ILE A 135 -5.28 -9.45 1.85
CA ILE A 135 -5.10 -9.90 3.24
C ILE A 135 -6.32 -10.66 3.79
N GLU A 136 -7.52 -10.40 3.25
CA GLU A 136 -8.77 -11.10 3.55
C GLU A 136 -8.98 -11.36 5.05
N CYS A 137 -9.22 -12.63 5.43
CA CYS A 137 -9.36 -13.07 6.81
C CYS A 137 -8.03 -13.48 7.46
N HIS A 138 -6.90 -12.87 7.06
CA HIS A 138 -5.62 -13.16 7.69
C HIS A 138 -5.68 -12.92 9.20
N PRO A 139 -5.21 -13.86 10.06
CA PRO A 139 -5.37 -13.75 11.52
C PRO A 139 -4.88 -12.42 12.11
N GLU A 140 -3.74 -11.90 11.62
CA GLU A 140 -3.21 -10.62 12.07
C GLU A 140 -4.07 -9.42 11.66
N PHE A 141 -4.80 -9.53 10.54
CA PHE A 141 -5.74 -8.49 10.14
C PHE A 141 -7.02 -8.54 10.98
N ILE A 142 -7.56 -9.73 11.21
CA ILE A 142 -8.75 -9.92 12.08
C ILE A 142 -8.44 -9.42 13.50
N ARG A 143 -7.24 -9.71 14.04
CA ARG A 143 -6.82 -9.21 15.36
C ARG A 143 -6.78 -7.68 15.36
N ALA A 144 -6.19 -7.05 14.36
CA ALA A 144 -6.14 -5.59 14.26
C ALA A 144 -7.53 -4.95 14.20
N LEU A 145 -8.49 -5.58 13.52
CA LEU A 145 -9.88 -5.13 13.51
C LEU A 145 -10.52 -5.26 14.90
N ALA A 146 -10.31 -6.38 15.58
CA ALA A 146 -10.81 -6.59 16.95
C ALA A 146 -10.24 -5.55 17.91
N ASP A 147 -8.93 -5.33 17.90
CA ASP A 147 -8.24 -4.33 18.73
C ASP A 147 -8.80 -2.93 18.48
N THR A 148 -9.13 -2.60 17.22
CA THR A 148 -9.72 -1.30 16.85
C THR A 148 -11.12 -1.14 17.45
N VAL A 149 -11.94 -2.18 17.40
CA VAL A 149 -13.29 -2.19 17.99
C VAL A 149 -13.21 -2.08 19.51
N GLU A 150 -12.37 -2.88 20.14
CA GLU A 150 -12.17 -2.86 21.59
C GLU A 150 -11.71 -1.48 22.08
N ALA A 151 -10.75 -0.87 21.38
CA ALA A 151 -10.28 0.47 21.68
C ALA A 151 -11.38 1.55 21.55
N ALA A 152 -12.29 1.38 20.57
CA ALA A 152 -13.42 2.29 20.39
C ALA A 152 -14.51 2.13 21.47
N LEU A 153 -14.65 0.94 22.02
CA LEU A 153 -15.61 0.61 23.09
C LEU A 153 -15.06 0.89 24.48
N ALA A 154 -13.74 1.03 24.64
CA ALA A 154 -13.14 1.35 25.93
C ALA A 154 -13.67 2.67 26.48
N PRO A 155 -13.96 2.76 27.79
CA PRO A 155 -14.39 4.03 28.40
C PRO A 155 -13.36 5.12 28.13
N ARG A 156 -13.80 6.24 27.53
CA ARG A 156 -12.92 7.41 27.40
C ARG A 156 -12.54 7.91 28.80
N ALA A 157 -11.25 7.99 29.07
CA ALA A 157 -10.79 8.70 30.25
C ALA A 157 -11.42 10.11 30.26
N PRO A 158 -11.92 10.60 31.41
CA PRO A 158 -12.49 11.94 31.48
C PRO A 158 -11.44 12.94 30.97
N GLU A 159 -11.84 13.79 30.02
CA GLU A 159 -10.98 14.88 29.57
C GLU A 159 -10.69 15.77 30.81
N VAL A 160 -9.45 15.71 31.27
CA VAL A 160 -8.98 16.66 32.28
C VAL A 160 -8.90 18.00 31.55
N HIS A 161 -9.97 18.80 31.68
CA HIS A 161 -9.92 20.21 31.36
C HIS A 161 -8.82 20.84 32.20
N ARG A 162 -7.60 20.94 31.69
CA ARG A 162 -6.62 21.88 32.19
C ARG A 162 -7.12 23.27 31.82
N SER A 163 -7.94 23.82 32.69
CA SER A 163 -8.19 25.26 32.70
C SER A 163 -6.82 25.91 32.82
N ALA A 164 -6.38 26.56 31.75
CA ALA A 164 -5.22 27.44 31.79
C ALA A 164 -5.57 28.57 32.74
N GLN A 165 -5.20 28.47 34.01
CA GLN A 165 -5.12 29.60 34.90
C GLN A 165 -3.96 30.47 34.40
N PHE A 166 -4.30 31.49 33.62
CA PHE A 166 -3.41 32.60 33.39
C PHE A 166 -3.16 33.28 34.74
N VAL A 167 -2.02 32.99 35.32
CA VAL A 167 -1.50 33.80 36.46
C VAL A 167 -1.03 35.09 35.84
N HIS A 168 -1.82 36.18 36.05
CA HIS A 168 -1.37 37.54 35.90
C HIS A 168 -0.45 37.83 37.07
N GLU A 169 0.86 37.68 36.89
CA GLU A 169 1.82 38.29 37.76
C GLU A 169 2.03 39.77 37.32
N HIS A 170 1.72 40.65 38.23
CA HIS A 170 1.96 42.07 38.10
C HIS A 170 3.45 42.36 38.02
N ILE A 171 3.84 43.09 36.96
CA ILE A 171 5.11 43.79 36.92
C ILE A 171 4.84 45.21 37.46
N VAL A 172 5.43 45.52 38.60
CA VAL A 172 5.64 46.87 39.11
C VAL A 172 7.05 47.30 38.67
#